data_4f10b5fbf339900b9e26423be5821b17
#
_entry.id   4f10b5fbf339900b9e26423be5821b17
#
_cell.length_a   1.000
_cell.length_b   1.000
_cell.length_c   1.000
_cell.angle_alpha   90.00
_cell.angle_beta   90.00
_cell.angle_gamma   90.00
#
_symmetry.space_group_name_H-M   'P 1'
#
loop_
_entity.id
_entity.type
_entity.pdbx_description
1 polymer ?
#
loop_
_entity_poly.entity_id
_entity_poly.type
_entity_poly.pdbx_seq_one_letter_code
_entity_poly.pdbx_strand_id
1 'polypeptide(L)'
;MSKSNIEHTNGESRTPLLVIGAGPYGLATAAYARRVGIEPLVVGQPMAFWRDNMPAGMFLRSGADWHLDAAREDTFESYLEERGIDPADVDPIPVRLFIDYATWFQEKAGLEVLPDMVEELSHPNGHFEATLQSGRRITADAVVAAPGITHFTVMPRWVEESLSPGRWSHTCTTVDFEEMRGSRVLIVGGRQSAFEWAALLADMDAEEIHVIYRHDTPEFTASDWSFVDGLMDLTASIPGWFRNLLAAERDAVARRFWAEGRLKLEPWLTQRLDKPSVHRWPHAFVIGCRELPDGGIQVELSNGNQLVVDHVILATGYKPDMTKVPYLAGVLDDLELADGFPVLDEHFQSSLPGLFVTGFPATKDFGPFFGFVRGCPVAATLTVAGVEGALDRTGSLA
;
A
#
# COMPACT_ATOMS: atom_id res chain seq x y z
N MET A 1 0.06 -35.87 0.11
CA MET A 1 0.78 -35.51 1.35
C MET A 1 2.25 -35.31 0.96
N SER A 2 2.62 -34.16 0.45
CA SER A 2 4.01 -33.79 0.21
C SER A 2 4.54 -33.11 1.46
N LYS A 3 5.60 -33.65 2.04
CA LYS A 3 6.26 -33.06 3.20
C LYS A 3 7.01 -31.83 2.72
N SER A 4 6.79 -30.66 3.35
CA SER A 4 7.55 -29.45 3.13
C SER A 4 9.04 -29.72 3.27
N ASN A 5 9.81 -29.51 2.20
CA ASN A 5 11.28 -29.58 2.22
C ASN A 5 11.89 -28.28 2.79
N ILE A 6 11.43 -27.82 3.95
CA ILE A 6 12.15 -26.78 4.68
C ILE A 6 13.15 -27.50 5.57
N GLU A 7 14.41 -27.54 5.15
CA GLU A 7 15.50 -28.09 5.95
C GLU A 7 15.82 -27.12 7.10
N HIS A 8 15.47 -27.51 8.32
CA HIS A 8 15.80 -26.79 9.54
C HIS A 8 17.12 -27.32 10.11
N THR A 9 18.23 -26.64 9.83
CA THR A 9 19.51 -26.89 10.50
C THR A 9 19.96 -25.62 11.22
N ASN A 10 20.03 -25.70 12.58
CA ASN A 10 20.67 -24.70 13.45
C ASN A 10 20.29 -23.22 13.24
N GLY A 11 18.99 -22.89 13.09
CA GLY A 11 18.53 -21.50 12.93
C GLY A 11 18.68 -20.94 11.51
N GLU A 12 19.19 -21.70 10.56
CA GLU A 12 19.24 -21.37 9.14
C GLU A 12 18.15 -22.13 8.38
N SER A 13 17.48 -21.44 7.47
CA SER A 13 16.47 -22.04 6.58
C SER A 13 16.83 -21.69 5.14
N ARG A 14 16.60 -22.64 4.22
CA ARG A 14 16.73 -22.38 2.78
C ARG A 14 15.37 -22.53 2.11
N THR A 15 15.09 -21.65 1.16
CA THR A 15 13.86 -21.66 0.35
C THR A 15 14.19 -21.31 -1.10
N PRO A 16 13.50 -21.88 -2.09
CA PRO A 16 13.63 -21.44 -3.46
C PRO A 16 13.13 -20.00 -3.64
N LEU A 17 12.08 -19.61 -2.89
CA LEU A 17 11.46 -18.28 -2.99
C LEU A 17 11.21 -17.71 -1.60
N LEU A 18 11.79 -16.55 -1.30
CA LEU A 18 11.45 -15.73 -0.14
C LEU A 18 10.52 -14.60 -0.57
N VAL A 19 9.36 -14.47 0.08
CA VAL A 19 8.44 -13.35 -0.10
C VAL A 19 8.50 -12.46 1.14
N ILE A 20 8.99 -11.23 0.97
CA ILE A 20 9.12 -10.23 2.04
C ILE A 20 7.91 -9.30 2.01
N GLY A 21 7.03 -9.44 3.00
CA GLY A 21 5.78 -8.70 3.12
C GLY A 21 4.55 -9.60 2.93
N ALA A 22 3.71 -9.66 3.96
CA ALA A 22 2.49 -10.47 4.01
C ALA A 22 1.21 -9.63 3.82
N GLY A 23 1.29 -8.56 3.02
CA GLY A 23 0.16 -7.78 2.53
C GLY A 23 -0.45 -8.40 1.26
N PRO A 24 -1.43 -7.72 0.62
CA PRO A 24 -2.16 -8.23 -0.54
C PRO A 24 -1.25 -8.75 -1.66
N TYR A 25 -0.22 -8.00 -2.04
CA TYR A 25 0.71 -8.39 -3.11
C TYR A 25 1.58 -9.59 -2.74
N GLY A 26 2.10 -9.63 -1.50
CA GLY A 26 2.90 -10.76 -1.04
C GLY A 26 2.09 -12.04 -0.93
N LEU A 27 0.88 -11.97 -0.36
CA LEU A 27 -0.02 -13.12 -0.25
C LEU A 27 -0.46 -13.64 -1.62
N ALA A 28 -0.85 -12.74 -2.55
CA ALA A 28 -1.23 -13.12 -3.92
C ALA A 28 -0.08 -13.80 -4.67
N THR A 29 1.13 -13.25 -4.58
CA THR A 29 2.32 -13.81 -5.24
C THR A 29 2.69 -15.18 -4.64
N ALA A 30 2.69 -15.30 -3.31
CA ALA A 30 3.01 -16.56 -2.65
C ALA A 30 1.97 -17.66 -2.97
N ALA A 31 0.68 -17.32 -2.97
CA ALA A 31 -0.38 -18.27 -3.31
C ALA A 31 -0.24 -18.80 -4.74
N TYR A 32 0.05 -17.91 -5.68
CA TYR A 32 0.23 -18.30 -7.07
C TYR A 32 1.53 -19.10 -7.29
N ALA A 33 2.63 -18.71 -6.65
CA ALA A 33 3.89 -19.48 -6.66
C ALA A 33 3.68 -20.93 -6.19
N ARG A 34 3.00 -21.09 -5.05
CA ARG A 34 2.68 -22.43 -4.51
C ARG A 34 1.80 -23.25 -5.45
N ARG A 35 0.83 -22.62 -6.10
CA ARG A 35 -0.06 -23.26 -7.07
C ARG A 35 0.70 -23.83 -8.28
N VAL A 36 1.76 -23.16 -8.73
CA VAL A 36 2.60 -23.66 -9.84
C VAL A 36 3.75 -24.56 -9.38
N GLY A 37 3.82 -24.89 -8.09
CA GLY A 37 4.78 -25.84 -7.54
C GLY A 37 6.06 -25.25 -6.96
N ILE A 38 6.15 -23.92 -6.84
CA ILE A 38 7.23 -23.23 -6.14
C ILE A 38 6.80 -23.01 -4.69
N GLU A 39 7.44 -23.66 -3.73
CA GLU A 39 7.11 -23.49 -2.31
C GLU A 39 7.72 -22.18 -1.75
N PRO A 40 6.91 -21.15 -1.44
CA PRO A 40 7.41 -19.90 -0.91
C PRO A 40 7.56 -19.93 0.59
N LEU A 41 8.54 -19.22 1.13
CA LEU A 41 8.57 -18.81 2.53
C LEU A 41 8.15 -17.34 2.62
N VAL A 42 7.01 -17.08 3.26
CA VAL A 42 6.51 -15.70 3.44
C VAL A 42 6.94 -15.16 4.79
N VAL A 43 7.57 -13.98 4.80
CA VAL A 43 7.99 -13.30 6.02
C VAL A 43 7.31 -11.95 6.10
N GLY A 44 6.63 -11.67 7.21
CA GLY A 44 5.94 -10.40 7.47
C GLY A 44 4.76 -10.58 8.42
N GLN A 45 4.21 -9.46 8.87
CA GLN A 45 2.97 -9.49 9.66
C GLN A 45 1.76 -9.50 8.71
N PRO A 46 0.90 -10.55 8.74
CA PRO A 46 -0.22 -10.66 7.82
C PRO A 46 -1.13 -9.43 7.87
N MET A 47 -1.33 -8.80 6.70
CA MET A 47 -2.20 -7.64 6.52
C MET A 47 -1.94 -6.48 7.49
N ALA A 48 -0.71 -6.33 8.02
CA ALA A 48 -0.37 -5.36 9.07
C ALA A 48 -0.79 -3.93 8.72
N PHE A 49 -0.49 -3.45 7.51
CA PHE A 49 -0.88 -2.09 7.12
C PHE A 49 -2.41 -1.89 7.19
N TRP A 50 -3.18 -2.87 6.74
CA TRP A 50 -4.64 -2.81 6.72
C TRP A 50 -5.25 -2.88 8.12
N ARG A 51 -4.62 -3.67 8.99
CA ARG A 51 -5.07 -3.88 10.36
C ARG A 51 -4.66 -2.74 11.30
N ASP A 52 -3.41 -2.27 11.15
CA ASP A 52 -2.76 -1.43 12.16
C ASP A 52 -2.62 0.04 11.70
N ASN A 53 -2.75 0.32 10.37
CA ASN A 53 -2.57 1.65 9.77
C ASN A 53 -3.81 2.15 9.01
N MET A 54 -4.93 1.44 9.11
CA MET A 54 -6.24 1.88 8.62
C MET A 54 -7.23 1.96 9.79
N PRO A 55 -7.91 3.10 9.99
CA PRO A 55 -8.80 3.26 11.13
C PRO A 55 -10.08 2.40 11.00
N ALA A 56 -10.61 2.00 12.15
CA ALA A 56 -11.93 1.40 12.21
C ALA A 56 -12.98 2.36 11.64
N GLY A 57 -14.00 1.81 10.97
CA GLY A 57 -15.05 2.61 10.31
C GLY A 57 -14.66 3.17 8.94
N MET A 58 -13.50 2.82 8.42
CA MET A 58 -13.07 3.11 7.07
C MET A 58 -13.64 2.09 6.07
N PHE A 59 -13.91 2.54 4.84
CA PHE A 59 -14.42 1.71 3.75
C PHE A 59 -13.45 1.68 2.57
N LEU A 60 -13.48 0.57 1.83
CA LEU A 60 -12.77 0.46 0.57
C LEU A 60 -13.52 1.19 -0.55
N ARG A 61 -12.76 1.68 -1.52
CA ARG A 61 -13.28 2.30 -2.76
C ARG A 61 -13.35 1.32 -3.92
N SER A 62 -13.10 0.05 -3.66
CA SER A 62 -13.14 -1.06 -4.63
C SER A 62 -14.41 -1.86 -4.46
N GLY A 63 -14.91 -2.43 -5.55
CA GLY A 63 -16.01 -3.39 -5.51
C GLY A 63 -15.57 -4.78 -5.07
N ALA A 64 -16.52 -5.68 -4.91
CA ALA A 64 -16.28 -7.08 -4.53
C ALA A 64 -15.55 -7.90 -5.60
N ASP A 65 -15.52 -7.42 -6.83
CA ASP A 65 -14.77 -8.00 -7.96
C ASP A 65 -13.24 -7.85 -7.83
N TRP A 66 -12.75 -7.05 -6.87
CA TRP A 66 -11.32 -6.88 -6.62
C TRP A 66 -10.85 -7.89 -5.55
N HIS A 67 -9.99 -8.79 -5.95
CA HIS A 67 -9.56 -9.93 -5.15
C HIS A 67 -8.04 -10.16 -5.22
N LEU A 68 -7.53 -11.14 -4.46
CA LEU A 68 -6.10 -11.48 -4.38
C LEU A 68 -5.69 -12.63 -5.30
N ASP A 69 -6.63 -13.51 -5.65
CA ASP A 69 -6.32 -14.77 -6.30
C ASP A 69 -6.09 -14.65 -7.82
N ALA A 70 -4.86 -14.91 -8.25
CA ALA A 70 -4.50 -14.95 -9.67
C ALA A 70 -5.19 -16.09 -10.44
N ALA A 71 -5.60 -17.16 -9.75
CA ALA A 71 -6.34 -18.28 -10.34
C ALA A 71 -7.84 -18.04 -10.44
N ARG A 72 -8.37 -17.00 -9.79
CA ARG A 72 -9.79 -16.64 -9.74
C ARG A 72 -10.72 -17.73 -9.16
N GLU A 73 -10.21 -18.52 -8.22
CA GLU A 73 -10.97 -19.55 -7.52
C GLU A 73 -11.40 -19.07 -6.13
N ASP A 74 -10.45 -18.52 -5.37
CA ASP A 74 -10.66 -18.00 -4.02
C ASP A 74 -10.79 -16.47 -4.05
N THR A 75 -11.79 -15.97 -4.79
CA THR A 75 -12.07 -14.54 -4.95
C THR A 75 -12.78 -13.93 -3.73
N PHE A 76 -12.90 -12.61 -3.66
CA PHE A 76 -13.68 -11.97 -2.62
C PHE A 76 -15.16 -12.28 -2.76
N GLU A 77 -15.67 -12.41 -3.98
CA GLU A 77 -17.05 -12.82 -4.24
C GLU A 77 -17.30 -14.26 -3.76
N SER A 78 -16.39 -15.22 -4.01
CA SER A 78 -16.52 -16.59 -3.49
C SER A 78 -16.43 -16.65 -1.96
N TYR A 79 -15.65 -15.78 -1.34
CA TYR A 79 -15.64 -15.61 0.12
C TYR A 79 -16.98 -15.14 0.67
N LEU A 80 -17.63 -14.15 0.03
CA LEU A 80 -18.95 -13.67 0.41
C LEU A 80 -20.01 -14.74 0.21
N GLU A 81 -20.00 -15.45 -0.94
CA GLU A 81 -20.92 -16.53 -1.25
C GLU A 81 -20.82 -17.68 -0.21
N GLU A 82 -19.62 -18.12 0.15
CA GLU A 82 -19.40 -19.16 1.19
C GLU A 82 -20.04 -18.78 2.54
N ARG A 83 -20.19 -17.48 2.81
CA ARG A 83 -20.79 -16.95 4.06
C ARG A 83 -22.25 -16.54 3.91
N GLY A 84 -22.81 -16.64 2.73
CA GLY A 84 -24.19 -16.20 2.46
C GLY A 84 -24.38 -14.69 2.59
N ILE A 85 -23.34 -13.90 2.30
CA ILE A 85 -23.35 -12.43 2.32
C ILE A 85 -23.63 -11.93 0.90
N ASP A 86 -24.68 -11.13 0.73
CA ASP A 86 -24.92 -10.44 -0.54
C ASP A 86 -23.89 -9.30 -0.71
N PRO A 87 -23.16 -9.23 -1.84
CA PRO A 87 -22.26 -8.11 -2.11
C PRO A 87 -22.90 -6.73 -1.97
N ALA A 88 -24.18 -6.61 -2.28
CA ALA A 88 -24.93 -5.35 -2.15
C ALA A 88 -25.12 -4.90 -0.68
N ASP A 89 -25.13 -5.83 0.27
CA ASP A 89 -25.27 -5.53 1.71
C ASP A 89 -23.95 -4.99 2.32
N VAL A 90 -22.82 -5.15 1.60
CA VAL A 90 -21.48 -4.77 2.06
C VAL A 90 -20.81 -3.75 1.12
N ASP A 91 -21.59 -2.98 0.38
CA ASP A 91 -21.14 -1.86 -0.45
C ASP A 91 -21.53 -0.52 0.23
N PRO A 92 -20.55 0.30 0.66
CA PRO A 92 -19.09 0.16 0.53
C PRO A 92 -18.49 -0.91 1.48
N ILE A 93 -17.45 -1.59 1.01
CA ILE A 93 -16.80 -2.70 1.73
C ILE A 93 -16.11 -2.18 2.99
N PRO A 94 -16.47 -2.62 4.21
CA PRO A 94 -15.73 -2.29 5.41
C PRO A 94 -14.32 -2.86 5.36
N VAL A 95 -13.30 -2.08 5.79
CA VAL A 95 -11.90 -2.53 5.80
C VAL A 95 -11.73 -3.86 6.54
N ARG A 96 -12.46 -4.07 7.62
CA ARG A 96 -12.42 -5.30 8.41
C ARG A 96 -12.81 -6.54 7.59
N LEU A 97 -13.86 -6.43 6.79
CA LEU A 97 -14.33 -7.52 5.94
C LEU A 97 -13.28 -7.93 4.90
N PHE A 98 -12.55 -6.95 4.35
CA PHE A 98 -11.45 -7.23 3.44
C PHE A 98 -10.26 -7.92 4.14
N ILE A 99 -9.95 -7.56 5.38
CA ILE A 99 -8.93 -8.24 6.20
C ILE A 99 -9.34 -9.69 6.47
N ASP A 100 -10.61 -9.91 6.81
CA ASP A 100 -11.16 -11.25 7.06
C ASP A 100 -11.12 -12.12 5.78
N TYR A 101 -11.41 -11.53 4.61
CA TYR A 101 -11.21 -12.18 3.31
C TYR A 101 -9.74 -12.55 3.07
N ALA A 102 -8.81 -11.63 3.29
CA ALA A 102 -7.39 -11.90 3.05
C ALA A 102 -6.85 -13.01 3.97
N THR A 103 -7.37 -13.10 5.20
CA THR A 103 -7.06 -14.19 6.15
C THR A 103 -7.60 -15.52 5.63
N TRP A 104 -8.86 -15.56 5.20
CA TRP A 104 -9.47 -16.72 4.60
C TRP A 104 -8.73 -17.17 3.32
N PHE A 105 -8.35 -16.23 2.46
CA PHE A 105 -7.55 -16.50 1.27
C PHE A 105 -6.19 -17.13 1.60
N GLN A 106 -5.49 -16.59 2.61
CA GLN A 106 -4.24 -17.16 3.11
C GLN A 106 -4.42 -18.62 3.58
N GLU A 107 -5.49 -18.90 4.33
CA GLU A 107 -5.82 -20.24 4.82
C GLU A 107 -6.15 -21.21 3.68
N LYS A 108 -6.99 -20.78 2.71
CA LYS A 108 -7.36 -21.58 1.53
C LYS A 108 -6.13 -21.93 0.68
N ALA A 109 -5.26 -20.97 0.45
CA ALA A 109 -3.99 -21.19 -0.25
C ALA A 109 -2.99 -22.03 0.55
N GLY A 110 -3.26 -22.31 1.83
CA GLY A 110 -2.39 -23.06 2.74
C GLY A 110 -1.05 -22.36 2.98
N LEU A 111 -1.01 -21.05 2.97
CA LEU A 111 0.21 -20.27 3.16
C LEU A 111 0.59 -20.19 4.64
N GLU A 112 1.79 -20.66 4.96
CA GLU A 112 2.43 -20.40 6.24
C GLU A 112 3.18 -19.07 6.16
N VAL A 113 2.79 -18.11 7.01
CA VAL A 113 3.47 -16.82 7.13
C VAL A 113 4.27 -16.80 8.41
N LEU A 114 5.58 -16.56 8.30
CA LEU A 114 6.44 -16.34 9.45
C LEU A 114 6.22 -14.90 9.94
N PRO A 115 5.61 -14.69 11.13
CA PRO A 115 5.25 -13.36 11.62
C PRO A 115 6.46 -12.64 12.22
N ASP A 116 7.48 -12.43 11.41
CA ASP A 116 8.74 -11.76 11.74
C ASP A 116 9.02 -10.68 10.69
N MET A 117 10.02 -9.84 10.90
CA MET A 117 10.39 -8.80 9.96
C MET A 117 11.82 -9.03 9.46
N VAL A 118 12.04 -8.81 8.17
CA VAL A 118 13.39 -8.79 7.61
C VAL A 118 14.07 -7.49 8.03
N GLU A 119 15.21 -7.60 8.68
CA GLU A 119 16.05 -6.48 9.11
C GLU A 119 17.09 -6.13 8.04
N GLU A 120 17.66 -7.14 7.40
CA GLU A 120 18.70 -6.97 6.38
C GLU A 120 18.53 -8.02 5.27
N LEU A 121 18.71 -7.58 4.02
CA LEU A 121 18.85 -8.42 2.83
C LEU A 121 20.19 -8.15 2.18
N SER A 122 20.94 -9.21 1.89
CA SER A 122 22.20 -9.17 1.16
C SER A 122 22.22 -10.22 0.04
N HIS A 123 23.19 -10.10 -0.87
CA HIS A 123 23.27 -11.01 -2.02
C HIS A 123 24.71 -11.55 -2.22
N PRO A 124 25.28 -12.27 -1.23
CA PRO A 124 26.61 -12.84 -1.37
C PRO A 124 26.59 -14.08 -2.28
N ASN A 125 27.60 -14.22 -3.12
CA ASN A 125 27.88 -15.43 -3.91
C ASN A 125 26.69 -15.89 -4.81
N GLY A 126 25.79 -14.96 -5.22
CA GLY A 126 24.66 -15.27 -6.12
C GLY A 126 23.43 -15.86 -5.44
N HIS A 127 23.35 -15.83 -4.11
CA HIS A 127 22.18 -16.18 -3.33
C HIS A 127 21.78 -15.01 -2.43
N PHE A 128 20.50 -14.93 -2.10
CA PHE A 128 20.01 -13.93 -1.13
C PHE A 128 20.13 -14.50 0.29
N GLU A 129 20.64 -13.67 1.19
CA GLU A 129 20.62 -13.92 2.63
C GLU A 129 19.78 -12.85 3.33
N ALA A 130 18.73 -13.28 4.02
CA ALA A 130 17.88 -12.42 4.82
C ALA A 130 18.11 -12.68 6.30
N THR A 131 18.39 -11.63 7.07
CA THR A 131 18.43 -11.65 8.53
C THR A 131 17.13 -11.08 9.07
N LEU A 132 16.46 -11.83 9.95
CA LEU A 132 15.21 -11.41 10.58
C LEU A 132 15.47 -10.72 11.92
N GLN A 133 14.51 -9.94 12.41
CA GLN A 133 14.59 -9.29 13.72
C GLN A 133 14.78 -10.28 14.88
N SER A 134 14.26 -11.50 14.75
CA SER A 134 14.52 -12.60 15.71
C SER A 134 15.96 -13.13 15.70
N GLY A 135 16.80 -12.70 14.77
CA GLY A 135 18.15 -13.22 14.52
C GLY A 135 18.19 -14.46 13.64
N ARG A 136 17.04 -14.98 13.18
CA ARG A 136 16.98 -16.10 12.23
C ARG A 136 17.53 -15.67 10.88
N ARG A 137 18.24 -16.58 10.18
CA ARG A 137 18.74 -16.37 8.82
C ARG A 137 18.00 -17.25 7.82
N ILE A 138 17.76 -16.69 6.65
CA ILE A 138 17.11 -17.36 5.53
C ILE A 138 17.96 -17.16 4.30
N THR A 139 18.35 -18.26 3.64
CA THR A 139 18.96 -18.23 2.32
C THR A 139 17.89 -18.49 1.26
N ALA A 140 17.84 -17.69 0.20
CA ALA A 140 16.87 -17.82 -0.88
C ALA A 140 17.53 -17.73 -2.25
N ASP A 141 16.99 -18.46 -3.24
CA ASP A 141 17.45 -18.41 -4.62
C ASP A 141 16.80 -17.25 -5.38
N ALA A 142 15.56 -16.89 -4.99
CA ALA A 142 14.86 -15.70 -5.47
C ALA A 142 14.12 -15.00 -4.32
N VAL A 143 13.94 -13.68 -4.45
CA VAL A 143 13.26 -12.83 -3.47
C VAL A 143 12.19 -11.99 -4.15
N VAL A 144 10.98 -11.95 -3.57
CA VAL A 144 9.96 -10.97 -3.91
C VAL A 144 9.81 -9.97 -2.77
N ALA A 145 10.16 -8.72 -3.01
CA ALA A 145 9.98 -7.62 -2.09
C ALA A 145 8.61 -6.96 -2.33
N ALA A 146 7.71 -7.05 -1.33
CA ALA A 146 6.41 -6.39 -1.30
C ALA A 146 6.33 -5.40 -0.11
N PRO A 147 7.10 -4.28 -0.14
CA PRO A 147 7.35 -3.43 1.03
C PRO A 147 6.12 -2.62 1.49
N GLY A 148 5.02 -2.67 0.75
CA GLY A 148 3.83 -1.86 1.05
C GLY A 148 4.06 -0.37 0.79
N ILE A 149 3.49 0.50 1.66
CA ILE A 149 3.53 1.95 1.47
C ILE A 149 4.06 2.73 2.69
N THR A 150 4.22 2.10 3.84
CA THR A 150 4.57 2.77 5.10
C THR A 150 5.89 3.55 5.05
N HIS A 151 6.86 3.05 4.28
CA HIS A 151 8.16 3.70 4.11
C HIS A 151 8.12 4.94 3.22
N PHE A 152 7.02 5.19 2.53
CA PHE A 152 6.95 6.14 1.42
C PHE A 152 6.12 7.39 1.70
N THR A 153 5.86 7.69 2.97
CA THR A 153 5.11 8.90 3.37
C THR A 153 5.78 10.17 2.87
N VAL A 154 4.96 11.10 2.36
CA VAL A 154 5.44 12.41 1.93
C VAL A 154 5.30 13.39 3.09
N MET A 155 6.44 13.92 3.55
CA MET A 155 6.52 14.86 4.66
C MET A 155 6.83 16.27 4.15
N PRO A 156 5.98 17.29 4.39
CA PRO A 156 6.33 18.67 4.11
C PRO A 156 7.44 19.16 5.07
N ARG A 157 8.46 19.81 4.52
CA ARG A 157 9.63 20.27 5.32
C ARG A 157 9.26 21.13 6.53
N TRP A 158 8.28 22.02 6.39
CA TRP A 158 7.86 22.91 7.46
C TRP A 158 7.37 22.18 8.73
N VAL A 159 6.93 20.92 8.60
CA VAL A 159 6.46 20.12 9.74
C VAL A 159 7.61 19.88 10.73
N GLU A 160 8.69 19.27 10.25
CA GLU A 160 9.86 18.93 11.09
C GLU A 160 10.63 20.19 11.56
N GLU A 161 10.57 21.26 10.76
CA GLU A 161 11.23 22.54 11.08
C GLU A 161 10.47 23.35 12.15
N SER A 162 9.15 23.13 12.31
CA SER A 162 8.28 24.01 13.11
C SER A 162 7.54 23.30 14.24
N LEU A 163 7.44 21.98 14.24
CA LEU A 163 6.64 21.21 15.20
C LEU A 163 7.47 20.12 15.89
N SER A 164 7.29 20.05 17.20
CA SER A 164 7.87 18.99 18.02
C SER A 164 7.24 17.62 17.73
N PRO A 165 7.95 16.50 17.97
CA PRO A 165 7.37 15.16 17.92
C PRO A 165 6.11 15.05 18.77
N GLY A 166 5.08 14.36 18.24
CA GLY A 166 3.78 14.21 18.91
C GLY A 166 2.78 15.36 18.64
N ARG A 167 3.20 16.46 18.00
CA ARG A 167 2.30 17.56 17.60
C ARG A 167 1.70 17.36 16.21
N TRP A 168 2.21 16.42 15.49
CA TRP A 168 1.76 16.04 14.16
C TRP A 168 1.86 14.52 13.96
N SER A 169 1.13 14.04 12.98
CA SER A 169 1.15 12.64 12.55
C SER A 169 0.81 12.52 11.06
N HIS A 170 1.04 11.36 10.48
CA HIS A 170 0.59 11.07 9.12
C HIS A 170 -0.64 10.15 9.17
N THR A 171 -1.50 10.18 8.15
CA THR A 171 -2.69 9.29 8.08
C THR A 171 -2.35 7.80 8.18
N CYS A 172 -1.13 7.38 7.89
CA CYS A 172 -0.69 5.99 8.11
C CYS A 172 -0.34 5.65 9.56
N THR A 173 -0.25 6.63 10.45
CA THR A 173 0.11 6.40 11.88
C THR A 173 -1.02 6.77 12.82
N THR A 174 -1.96 7.61 12.39
CA THR A 174 -3.11 8.05 13.19
C THR A 174 -4.35 7.26 12.80
N VAL A 175 -4.67 6.25 13.56
CA VAL A 175 -5.81 5.36 13.34
C VAL A 175 -6.75 5.26 14.55
N ASP A 176 -6.29 5.70 15.71
CA ASP A 176 -7.08 5.90 16.92
C ASP A 176 -7.28 7.39 17.15
N PHE A 177 -8.52 7.81 17.33
CA PHE A 177 -8.92 9.22 17.47
C PHE A 177 -9.42 9.56 18.87
N GLU A 178 -9.41 8.64 19.83
CA GLU A 178 -9.90 8.89 21.20
C GLU A 178 -9.17 10.07 21.88
N GLU A 179 -7.86 10.17 21.69
CA GLU A 179 -7.06 11.26 22.23
C GLU A 179 -7.33 12.61 21.57
N MET A 180 -8.05 12.62 20.43
CA MET A 180 -8.40 13.82 19.67
C MET A 180 -9.83 14.31 19.95
N ARG A 181 -10.55 13.67 20.84
CA ARG A 181 -11.88 14.12 21.28
C ARG A 181 -11.79 15.51 21.90
N GLY A 182 -12.63 16.43 21.43
CA GLY A 182 -12.63 17.83 21.88
C GLY A 182 -11.40 18.63 21.46
N SER A 183 -10.54 18.09 20.56
CA SER A 183 -9.38 18.80 20.03
C SER A 183 -9.69 19.53 18.73
N ARG A 184 -8.92 20.56 18.42
CA ARG A 184 -8.92 21.27 17.15
C ARG A 184 -7.85 20.65 16.27
N VAL A 185 -8.23 20.09 15.13
CA VAL A 185 -7.34 19.32 14.25
C VAL A 185 -7.21 19.97 12.88
N LEU A 186 -5.98 20.13 12.41
CA LEU A 186 -5.68 20.49 11.02
C LEU A 186 -5.33 19.25 10.21
N ILE A 187 -6.03 19.03 9.09
CA ILE A 187 -5.70 18.00 8.12
C ILE A 187 -5.12 18.65 6.87
N VAL A 188 -3.89 18.27 6.51
CA VAL A 188 -3.18 18.77 5.33
C VAL A 188 -3.31 17.77 4.18
N GLY A 189 -4.17 18.05 3.22
CA GLY A 189 -4.47 17.19 2.07
C GLY A 189 -5.92 17.34 1.62
N GLY A 190 -6.23 16.96 0.37
CA GLY A 190 -7.55 17.18 -0.22
C GLY A 190 -8.04 16.00 -1.06
N ARG A 191 -7.63 14.77 -0.73
CA ARG A 191 -8.09 13.54 -1.37
C ARG A 191 -8.87 12.69 -0.38
N GLN A 192 -9.29 11.49 -0.80
CA GLN A 192 -10.14 10.59 -0.01
C GLN A 192 -9.65 10.48 1.45
N SER A 193 -8.37 10.18 1.69
CA SER A 193 -7.86 10.01 3.06
C SER A 193 -8.05 11.25 3.94
N ALA A 194 -7.87 12.47 3.39
CA ALA A 194 -8.07 13.68 4.18
C ALA A 194 -9.53 13.82 4.65
N PHE A 195 -10.48 13.56 3.77
CA PHE A 195 -11.90 13.67 4.07
C PHE A 195 -12.42 12.47 4.87
N GLU A 196 -11.84 11.28 4.69
CA GLU A 196 -12.13 10.10 5.51
C GLU A 196 -11.72 10.35 6.97
N TRP A 197 -10.49 10.84 7.22
CA TRP A 197 -10.02 11.20 8.55
C TRP A 197 -10.85 12.33 9.17
N ALA A 198 -11.23 13.34 8.36
CA ALA A 198 -12.13 14.40 8.83
C ALA A 198 -13.48 13.86 9.27
N ALA A 199 -14.06 12.92 8.53
CA ALA A 199 -15.33 12.28 8.87
C ALA A 199 -15.22 11.46 10.16
N LEU A 200 -14.17 10.67 10.31
CA LEU A 200 -13.92 9.87 11.52
C LEU A 200 -13.72 10.74 12.75
N LEU A 201 -12.95 11.83 12.65
CA LEU A 201 -12.77 12.81 13.72
C LEU A 201 -14.07 13.51 14.10
N ALA A 202 -14.90 13.85 13.10
CA ALA A 202 -16.20 14.46 13.33
C ALA A 202 -17.18 13.50 14.03
N ASP A 203 -17.07 12.20 13.78
CA ASP A 203 -17.86 11.17 14.47
C ASP A 203 -17.36 10.92 15.89
N MET A 204 -16.11 11.30 16.21
CA MET A 204 -15.52 11.22 17.55
C MET A 204 -15.60 12.54 18.34
N ASP A 205 -16.44 13.50 17.90
CA ASP A 205 -16.66 14.78 18.56
C ASP A 205 -15.39 15.64 18.74
N ALA A 206 -14.50 15.69 17.72
CA ALA A 206 -13.47 16.71 17.65
C ALA A 206 -14.12 18.11 17.62
N GLU A 207 -13.51 19.08 18.32
CA GLU A 207 -14.09 20.44 18.47
C GLU A 207 -14.11 21.18 17.13
N GLU A 208 -12.97 21.22 16.44
CA GLU A 208 -12.86 21.83 15.10
C GLU A 208 -11.95 20.96 14.21
N ILE A 209 -12.34 20.80 12.96
CA ILE A 209 -11.59 20.05 11.96
C ILE A 209 -11.41 20.94 10.74
N HIS A 210 -10.16 21.32 10.46
CA HIS A 210 -9.80 22.15 9.32
C HIS A 210 -9.13 21.29 8.27
N VAL A 211 -9.75 21.15 7.09
CA VAL A 211 -9.17 20.42 5.94
C VAL A 211 -8.66 21.43 4.92
N ILE A 212 -7.34 21.49 4.71
CA ILE A 212 -6.70 22.42 3.77
C ILE A 212 -6.16 21.69 2.54
N TYR A 213 -6.40 22.25 1.37
CA TYR A 213 -5.96 21.71 0.08
C TYR A 213 -5.84 22.76 -1.02
N ARG A 214 -5.00 22.47 -2.04
CA ARG A 214 -4.54 23.42 -3.05
C ARG A 214 -5.39 23.49 -4.32
N HIS A 215 -6.52 22.80 -4.38
CA HIS A 215 -7.39 22.65 -5.55
C HIS A 215 -8.85 22.91 -5.16
N ASP A 216 -9.77 22.85 -6.13
CA ASP A 216 -11.21 22.86 -5.86
C ASP A 216 -11.61 21.71 -4.95
N THR A 217 -12.69 21.88 -4.22
CA THR A 217 -13.27 20.77 -3.45
C THR A 217 -13.70 19.68 -4.41
N PRO A 218 -13.18 18.41 -4.25
CA PRO A 218 -13.59 17.31 -5.10
C PRO A 218 -15.09 17.02 -4.99
N GLU A 219 -15.67 16.51 -6.06
CA GLU A 219 -17.06 16.08 -6.07
C GLU A 219 -17.26 14.81 -5.22
N PHE A 220 -18.39 14.77 -4.49
CA PHE A 220 -18.84 13.59 -3.76
C PHE A 220 -19.66 12.72 -4.69
N THR A 221 -18.99 11.88 -5.46
CA THR A 221 -19.59 10.98 -6.44
C THR A 221 -18.81 9.67 -6.50
N ALA A 222 -19.50 8.58 -6.78
CA ALA A 222 -18.88 7.27 -6.87
C ALA A 222 -17.76 7.27 -7.91
N SER A 223 -16.66 6.61 -7.58
CA SER A 223 -15.55 6.41 -8.51
C SER A 223 -15.91 5.36 -9.54
N ASP A 224 -15.58 5.60 -10.80
CA ASP A 224 -15.68 4.58 -11.86
C ASP A 224 -14.30 3.96 -12.10
N TRP A 225 -14.15 2.71 -11.71
CA TRP A 225 -12.92 1.94 -11.88
C TRP A 225 -13.00 0.92 -13.02
N SER A 226 -14.13 0.82 -13.75
CA SER A 226 -14.35 -0.18 -14.81
C SER A 226 -13.32 -0.12 -15.92
N PHE A 227 -12.74 1.06 -16.19
CA PHE A 227 -11.71 1.22 -17.22
C PHE A 227 -10.40 0.51 -16.87
N VAL A 228 -10.17 0.16 -15.59
CA VAL A 228 -8.94 -0.49 -15.14
C VAL A 228 -8.83 -1.92 -15.64
N ASP A 229 -9.96 -2.61 -15.86
CA ASP A 229 -9.98 -4.00 -16.29
C ASP A 229 -9.28 -4.19 -17.63
N GLY A 230 -9.61 -3.37 -18.63
CA GLY A 230 -8.93 -3.42 -19.92
C GLY A 230 -7.43 -3.09 -19.85
N LEU A 231 -7.01 -2.28 -18.87
CA LEU A 231 -5.60 -1.97 -18.66
C LEU A 231 -4.87 -3.15 -17.98
N MET A 232 -5.54 -3.87 -17.10
CA MET A 232 -5.02 -5.11 -16.50
C MET A 232 -4.84 -6.20 -17.54
N ASP A 233 -5.82 -6.37 -18.43
CA ASP A 233 -5.74 -7.34 -19.54
C ASP A 233 -4.58 -7.03 -20.49
N LEU A 234 -4.37 -5.74 -20.83
CA LEU A 234 -3.23 -5.31 -21.63
C LEU A 234 -1.90 -5.59 -20.94
N THR A 235 -1.80 -5.31 -19.63
CA THR A 235 -0.59 -5.56 -18.86
C THR A 235 -0.28 -7.06 -18.76
N ALA A 236 -1.30 -7.89 -18.59
CA ALA A 236 -1.15 -9.35 -18.51
C ALA A 236 -0.75 -9.99 -19.84
N SER A 237 -1.25 -9.46 -20.98
CA SER A 237 -1.10 -10.08 -22.30
C SER A 237 0.05 -9.53 -23.13
N ILE A 238 0.52 -8.30 -22.85
CA ILE A 238 1.57 -7.64 -23.63
C ILE A 238 2.77 -7.34 -22.71
N PRO A 239 3.90 -8.05 -22.85
CA PRO A 239 5.09 -7.83 -22.03
C PRO A 239 5.54 -6.36 -22.05
N GLY A 240 5.68 -5.77 -20.85
CA GLY A 240 6.11 -4.39 -20.68
C GLY A 240 5.16 -3.34 -21.27
N TRP A 241 3.87 -3.66 -21.45
CA TRP A 241 2.89 -2.77 -22.09
C TRP A 241 3.00 -1.33 -21.60
N PHE A 242 2.82 -1.06 -20.31
CA PHE A 242 2.78 0.30 -19.78
C PHE A 242 4.13 1.02 -19.91
N ARG A 243 5.23 0.32 -19.64
CA ARG A 243 6.59 0.85 -19.73
C ARG A 243 6.95 1.28 -21.14
N ASN A 244 6.47 0.57 -22.16
CA ASN A 244 6.76 0.81 -23.57
C ASN A 244 5.85 1.88 -24.21
N LEU A 245 4.82 2.37 -23.49
CA LEU A 245 4.00 3.49 -23.94
C LEU A 245 4.83 4.77 -24.10
N LEU A 246 4.47 5.60 -25.08
CA LEU A 246 5.01 6.94 -25.18
C LEU A 246 4.65 7.76 -23.93
N ALA A 247 5.47 8.77 -23.59
CA ALA A 247 5.22 9.62 -22.43
C ALA A 247 3.79 10.21 -22.42
N ALA A 248 3.33 10.70 -23.57
CA ALA A 248 1.98 11.26 -23.71
C ALA A 248 0.85 10.25 -23.46
N GLU A 249 1.07 8.95 -23.80
CA GLU A 249 0.13 7.88 -23.56
C GLU A 249 0.09 7.49 -22.08
N ARG A 250 1.25 7.37 -21.43
CA ARG A 250 1.34 7.17 -19.98
C ARG A 250 0.65 8.30 -19.22
N ASP A 251 0.87 9.55 -19.64
CA ASP A 251 0.20 10.72 -19.07
C ASP A 251 -1.32 10.68 -19.29
N ALA A 252 -1.79 10.16 -20.42
CA ALA A 252 -3.22 10.00 -20.68
C ALA A 252 -3.85 8.96 -19.74
N VAL A 253 -3.19 7.82 -19.56
CA VAL A 253 -3.61 6.79 -18.57
C VAL A 253 -3.63 7.38 -17.15
N ALA A 254 -2.58 8.08 -16.75
CA ALA A 254 -2.50 8.73 -15.45
C ALA A 254 -3.60 9.78 -15.25
N ARG A 255 -3.85 10.67 -16.24
CA ARG A 255 -4.93 11.65 -16.17
C ARG A 255 -6.29 11.00 -16.01
N ARG A 256 -6.58 9.94 -16.77
CA ARG A 256 -7.84 9.19 -16.64
C ARG A 256 -7.98 8.56 -15.25
N PHE A 257 -6.94 7.93 -14.75
CA PHE A 257 -6.89 7.36 -13.40
C PHE A 257 -7.19 8.41 -12.31
N TRP A 258 -6.68 9.63 -12.46
CA TRP A 258 -6.99 10.72 -11.57
C TRP A 258 -8.43 11.20 -11.72
N ALA A 259 -8.88 11.47 -12.95
CA ALA A 259 -10.20 12.04 -13.22
C ALA A 259 -11.35 11.12 -12.81
N GLU A 260 -11.27 9.83 -13.18
CA GLU A 260 -12.34 8.88 -12.92
C GLU A 260 -12.34 8.32 -11.49
N GLY A 261 -11.18 8.26 -10.86
CA GLY A 261 -11.05 7.65 -9.54
C GLY A 261 -10.55 8.62 -8.46
N ARG A 262 -9.31 9.05 -8.54
CA ARG A 262 -8.63 9.70 -7.41
C ARG A 262 -9.11 11.11 -7.09
N LEU A 263 -9.67 11.84 -8.05
CA LEU A 263 -10.18 13.21 -7.85
C LEU A 263 -11.60 13.25 -7.28
N LYS A 264 -12.33 12.14 -7.31
CA LYS A 264 -13.66 12.03 -6.72
C LYS A 264 -13.56 11.63 -5.24
N LEU A 265 -14.53 12.06 -4.44
CA LEU A 265 -14.73 11.63 -3.06
C LEU A 265 -15.94 10.73 -3.00
N GLU A 266 -15.89 9.70 -2.19
CA GLU A 266 -16.98 8.74 -2.10
C GLU A 266 -18.25 9.35 -1.45
N PRO A 267 -19.45 9.05 -1.95
CA PRO A 267 -20.70 9.67 -1.53
C PRO A 267 -21.01 9.50 -0.04
N TRP A 268 -20.58 8.40 0.58
CA TRP A 268 -20.84 8.16 2.01
C TRP A 268 -20.20 9.18 2.96
N LEU A 269 -19.22 9.97 2.46
CA LEU A 269 -18.59 11.03 3.23
C LEU A 269 -19.48 12.26 3.38
N THR A 270 -20.46 12.48 2.48
CA THR A 270 -21.22 13.72 2.42
C THR A 270 -21.89 14.06 3.75
N GLN A 271 -22.68 13.13 4.31
CA GLN A 271 -23.38 13.36 5.57
C GLN A 271 -22.44 13.47 6.77
N ARG A 272 -21.35 12.69 6.78
CA ARG A 272 -20.38 12.69 7.88
C ARG A 272 -19.60 13.99 7.96
N LEU A 273 -19.43 14.68 6.83
CA LEU A 273 -18.71 15.95 6.71
C LEU A 273 -19.62 17.19 6.73
N ASP A 274 -20.95 16.99 6.71
CA ASP A 274 -21.92 18.10 6.84
C ASP A 274 -22.20 18.40 8.31
N LYS A 275 -21.14 18.81 9.02
CA LYS A 275 -21.19 19.16 10.45
C LYS A 275 -20.57 20.54 10.66
N PRO A 276 -21.09 21.34 11.60
CA PRO A 276 -20.55 22.69 11.89
C PRO A 276 -19.06 22.70 12.28
N SER A 277 -18.57 21.60 12.86
CA SER A 277 -17.16 21.45 13.25
C SER A 277 -16.20 21.24 12.08
N VAL A 278 -16.69 20.96 10.86
CA VAL A 278 -15.84 20.65 9.68
C VAL A 278 -15.69 21.87 8.80
N HIS A 279 -14.50 22.40 8.72
CA HIS A 279 -14.12 23.57 7.92
C HIS A 279 -13.26 23.18 6.74
N ARG A 280 -13.65 23.57 5.54
CA ARG A 280 -12.93 23.26 4.29
C ARG A 280 -12.26 24.51 3.76
N TRP A 281 -10.97 24.39 3.42
CA TRP A 281 -10.12 25.48 2.95
C TRP A 281 -9.55 25.13 1.56
N PRO A 282 -10.35 25.24 0.47
CA PRO A 282 -9.84 25.05 -0.89
C PRO A 282 -8.85 26.16 -1.26
N HIS A 283 -7.96 25.86 -2.21
CA HIS A 283 -6.94 26.79 -2.71
C HIS A 283 -6.02 27.35 -1.61
N ALA A 284 -5.84 26.61 -0.51
CA ALA A 284 -5.03 27.04 0.61
C ALA A 284 -3.91 26.04 0.90
N PHE A 285 -2.80 26.55 1.44
CA PHE A 285 -1.68 25.76 1.95
C PHE A 285 -1.03 26.50 3.13
N VAL A 286 -0.29 25.77 3.95
CA VAL A 286 0.44 26.32 5.11
C VAL A 286 1.64 27.11 4.58
N ILE A 287 1.75 28.36 5.01
CA ILE A 287 2.90 29.26 4.75
C ILE A 287 3.72 29.55 6.01
N GLY A 288 3.14 29.34 7.19
CA GLY A 288 3.80 29.50 8.47
C GLY A 288 3.16 28.60 9.51
N CYS A 289 3.98 28.08 10.41
CA CYS A 289 3.53 27.23 11.52
C CYS A 289 4.43 27.43 12.72
N ARG A 290 3.86 27.53 13.93
CA ARG A 290 4.62 27.60 15.18
C ARG A 290 3.82 27.10 16.36
N GLU A 291 4.49 26.51 17.32
CA GLU A 291 3.90 26.19 18.61
C GLU A 291 3.74 27.42 19.49
N LEU A 292 2.65 27.47 20.24
CA LEU A 292 2.33 28.53 21.18
C LEU A 292 2.68 28.11 22.63
N PRO A 293 2.94 29.07 23.56
CA PRO A 293 3.26 28.74 24.92
C PRO A 293 2.15 28.03 25.72
N ASP A 294 0.90 28.18 25.28
CA ASP A 294 -0.29 27.53 25.86
C ASP A 294 -0.52 26.10 25.31
N GLY A 295 0.37 25.63 24.45
CA GLY A 295 0.28 24.29 23.84
C GLY A 295 -0.50 24.25 22.53
N GLY A 296 -1.09 25.35 22.03
CA GLY A 296 -1.69 25.43 20.70
C GLY A 296 -0.65 25.47 19.58
N ILE A 297 -1.08 25.24 18.35
CA ILE A 297 -0.28 25.40 17.14
C ILE A 297 -0.91 26.51 16.31
N GLN A 298 -0.21 27.61 16.15
CA GLN A 298 -0.64 28.67 15.23
C GLN A 298 -0.21 28.30 13.82
N VAL A 299 -1.18 28.30 12.89
CA VAL A 299 -0.97 28.00 11.49
C VAL A 299 -1.41 29.19 10.64
N GLU A 300 -0.55 29.64 9.74
CA GLU A 300 -0.84 30.69 8.78
C GLU A 300 -1.07 30.07 7.39
N LEU A 301 -2.19 30.44 6.77
CA LEU A 301 -2.58 29.95 5.46
C LEU A 301 -2.28 30.96 4.35
N SER A 302 -2.02 30.47 3.15
CA SER A 302 -1.71 31.29 1.94
C SER A 302 -2.81 32.27 1.55
N ASN A 303 -4.04 32.08 2.02
CA ASN A 303 -5.17 32.97 1.80
C ASN A 303 -5.31 34.07 2.89
N GLY A 304 -4.32 34.20 3.79
CA GLY A 304 -4.27 35.18 4.87
C GLY A 304 -5.01 34.81 6.15
N ASN A 305 -5.67 33.65 6.20
CA ASN A 305 -6.30 33.19 7.42
C ASN A 305 -5.27 32.62 8.39
N GLN A 306 -5.55 32.76 9.71
CA GLN A 306 -4.78 32.15 10.78
C GLN A 306 -5.69 31.22 11.59
N LEU A 307 -5.17 30.05 11.90
CA LEU A 307 -5.85 29.02 12.69
C LEU A 307 -5.03 28.73 13.93
N VAL A 308 -5.70 28.30 15.00
CA VAL A 308 -5.04 27.73 16.18
C VAL A 308 -5.60 26.34 16.39
N VAL A 309 -4.73 25.34 16.28
CA VAL A 309 -5.10 23.92 16.36
C VAL A 309 -4.25 23.21 17.43
N ASP A 310 -4.64 22.02 17.80
CA ASP A 310 -3.96 21.22 18.83
C ASP A 310 -3.09 20.13 18.21
N HIS A 311 -3.47 19.66 17.01
CA HIS A 311 -2.75 18.61 16.29
C HIS A 311 -2.82 18.81 14.77
N VAL A 312 -1.78 18.35 14.05
CA VAL A 312 -1.72 18.37 12.59
C VAL A 312 -1.66 16.95 12.05
N ILE A 313 -2.60 16.59 11.19
CA ILE A 313 -2.61 15.31 10.47
C ILE A 313 -2.21 15.53 9.02
N LEU A 314 -1.20 14.81 8.56
CA LEU A 314 -0.70 14.86 7.20
C LEU A 314 -1.40 13.79 6.34
N ALA A 315 -2.31 14.21 5.49
CA ALA A 315 -2.92 13.40 4.44
C ALA A 315 -2.23 13.69 3.08
N THR A 316 -0.91 13.79 3.11
CA THR A 316 -0.04 14.23 2.02
C THR A 316 0.32 13.12 1.04
N GLY A 317 -0.10 11.88 1.32
CA GLY A 317 0.08 10.72 0.48
C GLY A 317 1.48 10.13 0.54
N TYR A 318 1.83 9.39 -0.52
CA TYR A 318 3.02 8.54 -0.57
C TYR A 318 3.74 8.73 -1.91
N LYS A 319 5.07 8.61 -1.88
CA LYS A 319 5.92 8.58 -3.08
C LYS A 319 6.95 7.46 -2.91
N PRO A 320 6.99 6.45 -3.80
CA PRO A 320 8.00 5.40 -3.74
C PRO A 320 9.42 5.97 -3.76
N ASP A 321 10.24 5.45 -2.86
CA ASP A 321 11.65 5.74 -2.75
C ASP A 321 12.34 4.51 -2.10
N MET A 322 12.93 3.65 -2.92
CA MET A 322 13.53 2.39 -2.45
C MET A 322 14.65 2.60 -1.46
N THR A 323 15.30 3.77 -1.45
CA THR A 323 16.33 4.11 -0.46
C THR A 323 15.79 4.22 0.97
N LYS A 324 14.46 4.33 1.12
CA LYS A 324 13.77 4.39 2.42
C LYS A 324 13.34 3.03 2.95
N VAL A 325 13.59 1.94 2.22
CA VAL A 325 13.25 0.58 2.64
C VAL A 325 14.45 -0.01 3.38
N PRO A 326 14.42 -0.11 4.73
CA PRO A 326 15.64 -0.35 5.51
C PRO A 326 16.33 -1.67 5.16
N TYR A 327 15.57 -2.74 5.00
CA TYR A 327 16.13 -4.07 4.74
C TYR A 327 16.80 -4.21 3.36
N LEU A 328 16.57 -3.28 2.44
CA LEU A 328 17.21 -3.29 1.11
C LEU A 328 18.59 -2.60 1.11
N ALA A 329 19.03 -2.00 2.21
CA ALA A 329 20.28 -1.25 2.28
C ALA A 329 21.48 -2.07 1.80
N GLY A 330 21.51 -3.38 2.10
CA GLY A 330 22.61 -4.27 1.72
C GLY A 330 22.67 -4.65 0.22
N VAL A 331 21.61 -4.34 -0.54
CA VAL A 331 21.54 -4.61 -2.00
C VAL A 331 21.23 -3.36 -2.82
N LEU A 332 21.15 -2.20 -2.16
CA LEU A 332 20.68 -0.96 -2.80
C LEU A 332 21.59 -0.48 -3.91
N ASP A 333 22.91 -0.67 -3.77
CA ASP A 333 23.91 -0.26 -4.76
C ASP A 333 23.85 -1.09 -6.05
N ASP A 334 23.23 -2.28 -6.00
CA ASP A 334 23.00 -3.16 -7.15
C ASP A 334 21.66 -2.85 -7.86
N LEU A 335 20.85 -1.95 -7.30
CA LEU A 335 19.53 -1.58 -7.84
C LEU A 335 19.61 -0.33 -8.72
N GLU A 336 19.16 -0.45 -9.96
CA GLU A 336 18.91 0.72 -10.78
C GLU A 336 17.63 1.40 -10.34
N LEU A 337 17.74 2.69 -9.97
CA LEU A 337 16.60 3.50 -9.52
C LEU A 337 16.37 4.69 -10.45
N ALA A 338 15.11 5.01 -10.70
CA ALA A 338 14.68 6.17 -11.46
C ALA A 338 13.68 7.00 -10.64
N ASP A 339 14.09 8.17 -10.12
CA ASP A 339 13.32 9.04 -9.21
C ASP A 339 12.87 8.34 -7.91
N GLY A 340 13.68 7.42 -7.40
CA GLY A 340 13.41 6.59 -6.22
C GLY A 340 12.65 5.30 -6.50
N PHE A 341 12.08 5.13 -7.70
CA PHE A 341 11.44 3.87 -8.11
C PHE A 341 12.49 2.87 -8.61
N PRO A 342 12.28 1.56 -8.40
CA PRO A 342 13.12 0.55 -9.03
C PRO A 342 12.83 0.53 -10.54
N VAL A 343 13.87 0.31 -11.35
CA VAL A 343 13.71 -0.02 -12.77
C VAL A 343 13.44 -1.52 -12.87
N LEU A 344 12.28 -1.88 -13.44
CA LEU A 344 11.80 -3.26 -13.48
C LEU A 344 11.66 -3.77 -14.92
N ASP A 345 11.89 -5.06 -15.13
CA ASP A 345 11.57 -5.72 -16.39
C ASP A 345 10.06 -6.06 -16.49
N GLU A 346 9.65 -6.80 -17.51
CA GLU A 346 8.25 -7.22 -17.74
C GLU A 346 7.71 -8.22 -16.72
N HIS A 347 8.56 -8.77 -15.86
CA HIS A 347 8.25 -9.74 -14.81
C HIS A 347 8.42 -9.19 -13.40
N PHE A 348 8.48 -7.86 -13.24
CA PHE A 348 8.76 -7.20 -11.95
C PHE A 348 10.17 -7.45 -11.40
N GLN A 349 11.11 -8.02 -12.19
CA GLN A 349 12.48 -8.21 -11.76
C GLN A 349 13.24 -6.89 -11.82
N SER A 350 14.00 -6.61 -10.78
CA SER A 350 14.90 -5.45 -10.71
C SER A 350 16.18 -5.68 -11.53
N SER A 351 17.08 -4.68 -11.56
CA SER A 351 18.43 -4.83 -12.12
C SER A 351 19.29 -5.90 -11.42
N LEU A 352 18.98 -6.23 -10.15
CA LEU A 352 19.60 -7.35 -9.43
C LEU A 352 18.87 -8.66 -9.77
N PRO A 353 19.48 -9.59 -10.51
CA PRO A 353 18.85 -10.83 -10.92
C PRO A 353 18.34 -11.65 -9.74
N GLY A 354 17.10 -12.15 -9.84
CA GLY A 354 16.43 -12.90 -8.78
C GLY A 354 15.72 -12.03 -7.72
N LEU A 355 15.88 -10.69 -7.75
CA LEU A 355 15.13 -9.78 -6.89
C LEU A 355 13.97 -9.14 -7.67
N PHE A 356 12.76 -9.41 -7.23
CA PHE A 356 11.52 -8.88 -7.79
C PHE A 356 10.91 -7.86 -6.83
N VAL A 357 10.31 -6.79 -7.35
CA VAL A 357 9.66 -5.75 -6.53
C VAL A 357 8.24 -5.53 -7.01
N THR A 358 7.25 -5.70 -6.13
CA THR A 358 5.84 -5.62 -6.48
C THR A 358 5.06 -4.62 -5.64
N GLY A 359 3.84 -4.28 -6.07
CA GLY A 359 2.96 -3.33 -5.41
C GLY A 359 3.27 -1.88 -5.76
N PHE A 360 3.12 -0.99 -4.80
CA PHE A 360 3.23 0.46 -5.01
C PHE A 360 4.55 0.93 -5.65
N PRO A 361 5.73 0.37 -5.33
CA PRO A 361 6.97 0.73 -6.01
C PRO A 361 6.99 0.42 -7.52
N ALA A 362 6.20 -0.55 -7.98
CA ALA A 362 6.15 -0.93 -9.40
C ALA A 362 5.28 0.00 -10.27
N THR A 363 4.62 1.01 -9.68
CA THR A 363 3.66 1.87 -10.40
C THR A 363 4.27 2.71 -11.52
N LYS A 364 5.58 2.96 -11.53
CA LYS A 364 6.27 3.68 -12.60
C LYS A 364 6.32 2.87 -13.90
N ASP A 365 6.59 1.57 -13.81
CA ASP A 365 6.77 0.69 -14.96
C ASP A 365 5.51 -0.08 -15.36
N PHE A 366 4.59 -0.30 -14.41
CA PHE A 366 3.37 -1.08 -14.64
C PHE A 366 2.07 -0.27 -14.61
N GLY A 367 2.13 1.00 -14.18
CA GLY A 367 0.99 1.90 -14.13
C GLY A 367 0.42 2.12 -12.72
N PRO A 368 -0.37 3.22 -12.53
CA PRO A 368 -0.79 3.69 -11.21
C PRO A 368 -1.71 2.72 -10.46
N PHE A 369 -2.35 1.79 -11.14
CA PHE A 369 -3.27 0.79 -10.57
C PHE A 369 -2.56 -0.34 -9.83
N PHE A 370 -1.24 -0.52 -9.99
CA PHE A 370 -0.44 -1.43 -9.15
C PHE A 370 -0.20 -0.92 -7.72
N GLY A 371 -0.68 0.26 -7.38
CA GLY A 371 -0.85 0.71 -6.00
C GLY A 371 -2.16 0.26 -5.33
N PHE A 372 -2.98 -0.60 -5.97
CA PHE A 372 -4.29 -1.06 -5.53
C PHE A 372 -4.41 -2.57 -5.59
N VAL A 373 -5.42 -3.12 -4.90
CA VAL A 373 -5.70 -4.57 -4.87
C VAL A 373 -5.92 -5.15 -6.27
N ARG A 374 -6.51 -4.37 -7.19
CA ARG A 374 -6.78 -4.81 -8.57
C ARG A 374 -5.52 -5.30 -9.32
N GLY A 375 -4.35 -4.78 -8.98
CA GLY A 375 -3.08 -5.21 -9.55
C GLY A 375 -2.54 -6.54 -9.02
N CYS A 376 -3.04 -7.05 -7.88
CA CYS A 376 -2.49 -8.23 -7.22
C CYS A 376 -2.48 -9.49 -8.11
N PRO A 377 -3.60 -9.88 -8.78
CA PRO A 377 -3.61 -11.08 -9.62
C PRO A 377 -2.62 -11.03 -10.78
N VAL A 378 -2.56 -9.89 -11.49
CA VAL A 378 -1.65 -9.71 -12.62
C VAL A 378 -0.20 -9.64 -12.16
N ALA A 379 0.08 -8.92 -11.07
CA ALA A 379 1.43 -8.89 -10.49
C ALA A 379 1.89 -10.28 -10.07
N ALA A 380 1.02 -11.08 -9.45
CA ALA A 380 1.36 -12.44 -9.02
C ALA A 380 1.73 -13.33 -10.21
N THR A 381 0.93 -13.33 -11.29
CA THR A 381 1.22 -14.13 -12.48
C THR A 381 2.54 -13.76 -13.15
N LEU A 382 2.76 -12.46 -13.38
CA LEU A 382 3.96 -11.99 -14.07
C LEU A 382 5.22 -12.17 -13.20
N THR A 383 5.14 -11.86 -11.90
CA THR A 383 6.27 -12.04 -10.99
C THR A 383 6.66 -13.51 -10.87
N VAL A 384 5.68 -14.42 -10.73
CA VAL A 384 5.97 -15.86 -10.61
C VAL A 384 6.57 -16.41 -11.88
N ALA A 385 6.10 -16.00 -13.08
CA ALA A 385 6.75 -16.38 -14.33
C ALA A 385 8.22 -15.95 -14.41
N GLY A 386 8.55 -14.75 -13.88
CA GLY A 386 9.94 -14.32 -13.74
C GLY A 386 10.74 -15.14 -12.75
N VAL A 387 10.13 -15.52 -11.62
CA VAL A 387 10.73 -16.39 -10.59
C VAL A 387 11.05 -17.77 -11.17
N GLU A 388 10.10 -18.41 -11.90
CA GLU A 388 10.35 -19.67 -12.60
C GLU A 388 11.61 -19.57 -13.49
N GLY A 389 11.67 -18.54 -14.34
CA GLY A 389 12.84 -18.32 -15.18
C GLY A 389 14.15 -18.03 -14.43
N ALA A 390 14.08 -17.48 -13.22
CA ALA A 390 15.28 -17.26 -12.38
C ALA A 390 15.74 -18.58 -11.74
N LEU A 391 14.81 -19.38 -11.22
CA LEU A 391 15.10 -20.68 -10.58
C LEU A 391 15.63 -21.70 -11.59
N ASP A 392 15.12 -21.71 -12.82
CA ASP A 392 15.64 -22.57 -13.91
C ASP A 392 17.13 -22.27 -14.19
N ARG A 393 17.50 -20.99 -14.20
CA ARG A 393 18.91 -20.59 -14.44
C ARG A 393 19.84 -21.01 -13.31
N THR A 394 19.37 -21.10 -12.08
CA THR A 394 20.15 -21.56 -10.91
C THR A 394 20.14 -23.07 -10.73
N GLY A 395 19.34 -23.82 -11.50
CA GLY A 395 19.19 -25.26 -11.36
C GLY A 395 18.40 -25.67 -10.12
N SER A 396 17.64 -24.77 -9.51
CA SER A 396 16.92 -24.97 -8.24
C SER A 396 15.54 -25.64 -8.41
N LEU A 397 15.08 -25.85 -9.65
CA LEU A 397 13.81 -26.55 -9.98
C LEU A 397 14.04 -28.03 -10.40
N ALA A 398 15.22 -28.61 -10.19
CA ALA A 398 15.54 -29.99 -10.57
C ALA A 398 15.19 -31.01 -9.47
#